data_a1e461e469cba16149418b4e06778fba
#
_entry.id   a1e461e469cba16149418b4e06778fba
#
_cell.length_a   1.000
_cell.length_b   1.000
_cell.length_c   1.000
_cell.angle_alpha   90.00
_cell.angle_beta   90.00
_cell.angle_gamma   90.00
#
_symmetry.space_group_name_H-M   'P 1'
#
loop_
_entity.id
_entity.type
_entity.pdbx_description
1 polymer ?
#
loop_
_entity_poly.entity_id
_entity_poly.type
_entity_poly.pdbx_seq_one_letter_code
_entity_poly.pdbx_strand_id
1 'polypeptide(L)' 'DDDLVARVEALEDEVAGLKQRLDALLAHLGD' A
#
# COMPACT_ATOMS: atom_id res chain seq x y z
N ASP A 1 16.27 -12.77 -9.91
CA ASP A 1 15.19 -13.15 -10.78
C ASP A 1 14.25 -11.98 -11.01
N ASP A 2 14.10 -11.58 -12.27
CA ASP A 2 13.30 -10.41 -12.62
C ASP A 2 11.85 -10.57 -12.19
N ASP A 3 11.35 -11.81 -12.24
CA ASP A 3 9.97 -12.09 -11.83
C ASP A 3 9.76 -11.77 -10.36
N LEU A 4 10.70 -12.15 -9.53
CA LEU A 4 10.59 -11.90 -8.10
C LEU A 4 10.66 -10.41 -7.80
N VAL A 5 11.55 -9.71 -8.47
CA VAL A 5 11.69 -8.28 -8.26
C VAL A 5 10.40 -7.57 -8.67
N ALA A 6 9.85 -7.95 -9.82
CA ALA A 6 8.61 -7.35 -10.29
C ALA A 6 7.48 -7.60 -9.32
N ARG A 7 7.43 -8.80 -8.75
CA ARG A 7 6.39 -9.14 -7.78
C ARG A 7 6.51 -8.32 -6.51
N VAL A 8 7.75 -8.20 -6.04
CA VAL A 8 7.98 -7.42 -4.83
C VAL A 8 7.58 -5.98 -5.04
N GLU A 9 7.94 -5.42 -6.18
CA GLU A 9 7.58 -4.05 -6.48
C GLU A 9 6.08 -3.85 -6.57
N ALA A 10 5.39 -4.82 -7.17
CA ALA A 10 3.94 -4.74 -7.26
C ALA A 10 3.29 -4.82 -5.89
N LEU A 11 3.80 -5.69 -5.04
CA LEU A 11 3.27 -5.84 -3.69
C LEU A 11 3.55 -4.60 -2.85
N GLU A 12 4.72 -4.02 -3.02
CA GLU A 12 5.04 -2.78 -2.31
C GLU A 12 4.10 -1.66 -2.72
N ASP A 13 3.80 -1.59 -4.00
CA ASP A 13 2.87 -0.59 -4.50
C ASP A 13 1.49 -0.80 -3.90
N GLU A 14 1.08 -2.05 -3.83
CA GLU A 14 -0.22 -2.39 -3.27
C GLU A 14 -0.28 -2.03 -1.80
N VAL A 15 0.77 -2.33 -1.07
CA VAL A 15 0.82 -2.02 0.36
C VAL A 15 0.77 -0.51 0.57
N ALA A 16 1.49 0.23 -0.25
CA ALA A 16 1.48 1.69 -0.13
C ALA A 16 0.07 2.25 -0.36
N GLY A 17 -0.64 1.68 -1.33
CA GLY A 17 -2.01 2.11 -1.60
C GLY A 17 -2.95 1.79 -0.46
N LEU A 18 -2.80 0.61 0.12
CA LEU A 18 -3.61 0.22 1.26
C LEU A 18 -3.33 1.10 2.46
N LYS A 19 -2.07 1.41 2.68
CA LYS A 19 -1.68 2.29 3.78
C LYS A 19 -2.31 3.66 3.63
N GLN A 20 -2.31 4.18 2.42
CA GLN A 20 -2.90 5.48 2.16
C GLN A 20 -4.39 5.47 2.48
N ARG A 21 -5.08 4.41 2.07
CA ARG A 21 -6.50 4.29 2.33
C ARG A 21 -6.77 4.19 3.82
N LEU A 22 -5.97 3.41 4.50
CA LEU A 22 -6.14 3.26 5.94
C LEU A 22 -5.91 4.60 6.64
N ASP A 23 -4.89 5.31 6.21
CA ASP A 23 -4.60 6.63 6.78
C ASP A 23 -5.77 7.58 6.58
N ALA A 24 -6.36 7.57 5.40
CA ALA A 24 -7.50 8.43 5.10
C ALA A 24 -8.70 8.07 5.96
N LEU A 25 -8.94 6.79 6.15
CA LEU A 25 -10.04 6.34 6.99
C LEU A 25 -9.84 6.74 8.44
N LEU A 26 -8.62 6.56 8.92
CA LEU A 26 -8.30 6.93 10.30
C LEU A 26 -8.44 8.43 10.51
N ALA A 27 -8.04 9.20 9.53
CA ALA A 27 -8.18 10.65 9.62
C ALA A 27 -9.64 11.05 9.71
N HIS A 28 -10.50 10.34 8.99
CA HIS A 28 -11.93 10.60 9.05
C HIS A 28 -12.50 10.25 10.41
N LEU A 29 -12.09 9.13 10.93
CA LEU A 29 -12.60 8.67 12.22
C LEU A 29 -12.05 9.47 13.37
N GLY A 30 -10.84 9.98 13.19
CA GLY A 30 -10.19 10.76 14.24
C GLY A 30 -10.84 12.12 14.46
N ASP A 31 -11.67 12.50 13.55
CA ASP A 31 -12.33 13.80 13.62
C ASP A 31 -13.71 13.68 14.35
#